data_9c709ae3efb31c27adf8f2c19be7a8e8
#
_entry.id   9c709ae3efb31c27adf8f2c19be7a8e8
#
_cell.length_a   1.000
_cell.length_b   1.000
_cell.length_c   1.000
_cell.angle_alpha   90.00
_cell.angle_beta   90.00
_cell.angle_gamma   90.00
#
_symmetry.space_group_name_H-M   'P 1'
#
loop_
_entity.id
_entity.type
_entity.pdbx_description
1 polymer ?
#
loop_
_entity_poly.entity_id
_entity_poly.type
_entity_poly.pdbx_seq_one_letter_code
_entity_poly.pdbx_strand_id
1 'polypeptide(L)'
;VRVGARLDVPTGRLEMSGGLYRSANAAHDGGPGARPGDGATFISAEPLNQPAMESTAPPQEQVAEASAATNSAVMAIGSLVSRGTGFLRTLVLTAALGGALVGDAYTTAQILPGMVYEFLLGGILTSVLIPVLVRRRRSDADAGQAYAQRLLTLAVLTLAAAALLAVVCAPVLTSLAASDKAGEDYQDLVTALSRLMLPMIFFSGLSALISAVLNTRGHFAAPMWAPILNNVVVIATAGLYIAIFGAEIIRPEAMTPGRVLLIGGGTLLGVAIQAIGLLPALRKVGFRWRFRFDFRSLGLRELGRLGGWMFCYVAVSQVGLIVLFNLLSRAGKENAAGPLIYNNVFLLLMMAHGIIAVSIITALMPRMSAAAADGRYADVAADLSRGTRTVSAVLAPIAVCYAVLATPLAVALFRYGAFSDENAADTSLVLLLAALALVPFAISQLFTFAFYALPDTRTPALINIPVVALRIGVQVVLFVAFAAHFAAAGMMIGNAVSYVAAAFASAWLLRPRIGRIGMGAILRTLGRVALAALGSALVGLLVVNLLPGGDTPSWAQAVIQLVIGGVVIGGTYLGLATLLRIGEITEVVGMVRRRIGR
;
A
#
# COMPACT_ATOMS: atom_id res chain seq x y z
N VAL A 1 52.36 14.12 36.00
CA VAL A 1 53.45 13.39 35.38
C VAL A 1 53.04 13.14 33.91
N ARG A 2 53.72 13.84 33.00
CA ARG A 2 53.63 13.64 31.54
C ARG A 2 54.34 12.34 31.18
N VAL A 3 53.76 11.53 30.28
CA VAL A 3 54.50 10.80 29.22
C VAL A 3 53.60 10.71 28.00
N GLY A 4 54.06 11.28 26.92
CA GLY A 4 53.45 11.17 25.59
C GLY A 4 54.01 9.98 24.86
N ALA A 5 53.18 9.41 23.99
CA ALA A 5 53.65 8.59 22.89
C ALA A 5 52.78 8.95 21.68
N ARG A 6 53.41 9.59 20.68
CA ARG A 6 52.90 9.73 19.33
C ARG A 6 53.04 8.37 18.64
N LEU A 7 51.98 7.90 18.02
CA LEU A 7 52.01 6.85 16.99
C LEU A 7 51.60 7.50 15.69
N ASP A 8 52.56 7.62 14.78
CA ASP A 8 52.39 8.00 13.39
C ASP A 8 51.62 6.89 12.65
N VAL A 9 50.52 7.29 12.01
CA VAL A 9 49.80 6.43 11.04
C VAL A 9 49.98 7.04 9.67
N PRO A 10 50.49 6.30 8.68
CA PRO A 10 50.69 6.86 7.33
C PRO A 10 49.34 6.99 6.60
N THR A 11 49.10 8.18 6.11
CA THR A 11 48.01 8.50 5.19
C THR A 11 48.29 7.92 3.81
N GLY A 12 47.75 6.73 3.52
CA GLY A 12 47.67 6.19 2.17
C GLY A 12 46.41 6.72 1.47
N ARG A 13 46.58 7.63 0.52
CA ARG A 13 45.55 7.94 -0.47
C ARG A 13 45.35 6.73 -1.37
N LEU A 14 44.18 6.14 -1.37
CA LEU A 14 43.71 5.21 -2.41
C LEU A 14 43.01 6.05 -3.50
N GLU A 15 43.75 6.33 -4.57
CA GLU A 15 43.19 6.78 -5.84
C GLU A 15 42.51 5.55 -6.52
N MET A 16 41.20 5.59 -6.67
CA MET A 16 40.48 4.65 -7.51
C MET A 16 40.45 5.17 -8.94
N SER A 17 41.39 4.72 -9.78
CA SER A 17 41.34 4.92 -11.21
C SER A 17 40.32 3.98 -11.86
N GLY A 18 39.40 4.56 -12.64
CA GLY A 18 38.45 3.85 -13.47
C GLY A 18 39.13 3.03 -14.55
N GLY A 19 38.93 1.72 -14.52
CA GLY A 19 39.39 0.81 -15.55
C GLY A 19 38.46 0.76 -16.75
N LEU A 20 38.83 1.44 -17.83
CA LEU A 20 38.28 1.19 -19.16
C LEU A 20 38.96 -0.06 -19.76
N TYR A 21 38.16 -1.02 -20.17
CA TYR A 21 38.61 -2.17 -20.98
C TYR A 21 39.19 -1.70 -22.31
N ARG A 22 40.49 -1.91 -22.51
CA ARG A 22 41.15 -1.90 -23.84
C ARG A 22 41.54 -3.32 -24.18
N SER A 23 41.00 -3.82 -25.26
CA SER A 23 41.45 -5.05 -25.89
C SER A 23 42.83 -4.84 -26.49
N ALA A 24 43.81 -5.71 -26.11
CA ALA A 24 45.09 -5.81 -26.74
C ALA A 24 44.96 -6.64 -28.03
N ASN A 25 45.42 -6.10 -29.14
CA ASN A 25 46.02 -6.94 -30.20
C ASN A 25 46.99 -6.13 -31.06
N ALA A 26 48.14 -6.76 -31.27
CA ALA A 26 49.13 -6.65 -32.33
C ALA A 26 50.22 -5.57 -32.20
N ALA A 27 51.38 -6.13 -31.87
CA ALA A 27 52.71 -5.58 -32.14
C ALA A 27 53.01 -5.54 -33.64
N HIS A 28 53.74 -4.55 -34.16
CA HIS A 28 55.03 -4.73 -34.83
C HIS A 28 55.63 -3.40 -35.33
N ASP A 29 56.86 -3.19 -34.95
CA ASP A 29 58.02 -2.65 -35.67
C ASP A 29 57.97 -1.32 -36.47
N GLY A 30 58.93 -0.47 -36.12
CA GLY A 30 59.91 0.00 -37.06
C GLY A 30 59.99 1.46 -37.35
N GLY A 31 60.97 2.19 -36.73
CA GLY A 31 61.88 3.11 -37.40
C GLY A 31 61.43 4.57 -37.59
N PRO A 32 62.39 5.53 -37.44
CA PRO A 32 62.11 6.94 -37.37
C PRO A 32 62.41 7.71 -38.69
N GLY A 33 61.66 8.81 -38.89
CA GLY A 33 62.14 9.88 -39.76
C GLY A 33 61.21 10.27 -40.90
N ALA A 34 60.63 11.45 -40.83
CA ALA A 34 60.60 12.49 -41.87
C ALA A 34 59.70 13.67 -41.51
N ARG A 35 60.16 14.85 -41.90
CA ARG A 35 59.67 16.19 -41.64
C ARG A 35 58.45 16.57 -42.50
N PRO A 36 57.75 17.70 -42.20
CA PRO A 36 56.42 18.03 -42.70
C PRO A 36 56.46 18.82 -44.02
N GLY A 37 55.44 18.68 -44.82
CA GLY A 37 55.21 19.49 -46.03
C GLY A 37 53.89 19.16 -46.73
N ASP A 38 53.00 20.14 -46.71
CA ASP A 38 52.04 20.53 -47.74
C ASP A 38 50.97 19.62 -48.28
N GLY A 39 49.74 20.14 -48.30
CA GLY A 39 48.70 19.85 -49.27
C GLY A 39 47.44 19.19 -48.73
N ALA A 40 46.61 19.94 -48.00
CA ALA A 40 45.25 19.51 -47.69
C ALA A 40 44.32 19.82 -48.86
N THR A 41 43.95 18.84 -49.65
CA THR A 41 42.83 18.89 -50.58
C THR A 41 41.57 18.44 -49.85
N PHE A 42 40.63 19.34 -49.61
CA PHE A 42 39.31 19.00 -49.08
C PHE A 42 38.52 18.27 -50.18
N ILE A 43 38.29 17.00 -50.04
CA ILE A 43 37.27 16.23 -50.79
C ILE A 43 35.98 16.28 -49.99
N SER A 44 34.95 16.98 -50.51
CA SER A 44 33.57 16.95 -50.00
C SER A 44 33.05 15.50 -50.11
N ALA A 45 32.84 14.84 -48.98
CA ALA A 45 32.12 13.57 -48.98
C ALA A 45 30.62 13.91 -48.95
N GLU A 46 29.90 13.44 -49.96
CA GLU A 46 28.43 13.36 -49.97
C GLU A 46 27.93 12.52 -48.79
N PRO A 47 26.78 12.83 -48.19
CA PRO A 47 26.21 12.04 -47.14
C PRO A 47 25.71 10.71 -47.70
N LEU A 48 26.44 9.63 -47.47
CA LEU A 48 25.97 8.29 -47.65
C LEU A 48 24.73 8.06 -46.80
N ASN A 49 23.60 7.89 -47.46
CA ASN A 49 22.33 7.49 -46.89
C ASN A 49 22.49 6.09 -46.28
N GLN A 50 22.91 6.01 -44.99
CA GLN A 50 22.93 4.74 -44.26
C GLN A 50 21.48 4.39 -43.93
N PRO A 51 20.98 3.21 -44.30
CA PRO A 51 19.71 2.74 -43.79
C PRO A 51 19.83 2.61 -42.28
N ALA A 52 18.83 3.07 -41.57
CA ALA A 52 18.72 2.96 -40.12
C ALA A 52 19.06 1.52 -39.70
N MET A 53 20.19 1.33 -39.01
CA MET A 53 20.50 0.07 -38.37
C MET A 53 19.38 -0.17 -37.33
N GLU A 54 18.46 -1.06 -37.66
CA GLU A 54 17.65 -1.72 -36.66
C GLU A 54 18.61 -2.31 -35.64
N SER A 55 18.54 -1.81 -34.41
CA SER A 55 19.29 -2.31 -33.26
C SER A 55 18.84 -3.75 -33.00
N THR A 56 19.49 -4.70 -33.64
CA THR A 56 19.36 -6.12 -33.31
C THR A 56 20.16 -6.38 -32.05
N ALA A 57 19.51 -6.17 -30.88
CA ALA A 57 20.02 -6.69 -29.63
C ALA A 57 20.24 -8.20 -29.77
N PRO A 58 21.31 -8.77 -29.17
CA PRO A 58 21.60 -10.20 -29.30
C PRO A 58 20.40 -11.01 -28.79
N PRO A 59 20.13 -12.21 -29.40
CA PRO A 59 18.91 -12.99 -29.12
C PRO A 59 18.67 -13.28 -27.63
N GLN A 60 19.71 -13.33 -26.80
CA GLN A 60 19.59 -13.53 -25.35
C GLN A 60 19.01 -12.31 -24.61
N GLU A 61 19.29 -11.08 -25.04
CA GLU A 61 18.70 -9.86 -24.47
C GLU A 61 17.23 -9.73 -24.84
N GLN A 62 16.86 -10.02 -26.07
CA GLN A 62 15.44 -9.99 -26.51
C GLN A 62 14.60 -11.05 -25.80
N VAL A 63 15.13 -12.25 -25.55
CA VAL A 63 14.44 -13.31 -24.78
C VAL A 63 14.32 -12.90 -23.30
N ALA A 64 15.32 -12.25 -22.71
CA ALA A 64 15.30 -11.76 -21.35
C ALA A 64 14.29 -10.61 -21.17
N GLU A 65 14.22 -9.67 -22.12
CA GLU A 65 13.25 -8.56 -22.12
C GLU A 65 11.82 -9.05 -22.34
N ALA A 66 11.58 -9.98 -23.26
CA ALA A 66 10.27 -10.60 -23.49
C ALA A 66 9.80 -11.38 -22.27
N SER A 67 10.70 -12.10 -21.59
CA SER A 67 10.41 -12.81 -20.34
C SER A 67 10.09 -11.82 -19.20
N ALA A 68 10.82 -10.72 -19.07
CA ALA A 68 10.57 -9.69 -18.08
C ALA A 68 9.23 -8.97 -18.30
N ALA A 69 8.89 -8.67 -19.57
CA ALA A 69 7.61 -8.06 -19.93
C ALA A 69 6.42 -8.99 -19.64
N THR A 70 6.56 -10.28 -19.97
CA THR A 70 5.53 -11.29 -19.68
C THR A 70 5.32 -11.47 -18.18
N ASN A 71 6.40 -11.56 -17.40
CA ASN A 71 6.31 -11.65 -15.94
C ASN A 71 5.65 -10.41 -15.33
N SER A 72 5.98 -9.23 -15.82
CA SER A 72 5.38 -7.97 -15.38
C SER A 72 3.87 -7.90 -15.69
N ALA A 73 3.45 -8.38 -16.86
CA ALA A 73 2.03 -8.46 -17.24
C ALA A 73 1.26 -9.44 -16.34
N VAL A 74 1.82 -10.64 -16.09
CA VAL A 74 1.21 -11.64 -15.18
C VAL A 74 1.08 -11.10 -13.76
N MET A 75 2.10 -10.36 -13.28
CA MET A 75 2.05 -9.71 -11.97
C MET A 75 0.97 -8.62 -11.91
N ALA A 76 0.85 -7.78 -12.93
CA ALA A 76 -0.14 -6.72 -12.99
C ALA A 76 -1.57 -7.28 -13.03
N ILE A 77 -1.82 -8.28 -13.88
CA ILE A 77 -3.12 -8.98 -13.96
C ILE A 77 -3.44 -9.66 -12.63
N GLY A 78 -2.50 -10.42 -12.06
CA GLY A 78 -2.66 -11.09 -10.77
C GLY A 78 -2.98 -10.11 -9.64
N SER A 79 -2.32 -8.96 -9.60
CA SER A 79 -2.60 -7.90 -8.63
C SER A 79 -4.00 -7.30 -8.81
N LEU A 80 -4.43 -7.05 -10.06
CA LEU A 80 -5.75 -6.51 -10.35
C LEU A 80 -6.86 -7.50 -9.98
N VAL A 81 -6.72 -8.78 -10.36
CA VAL A 81 -7.68 -9.85 -10.02
C VAL A 81 -7.73 -10.06 -8.51
N SER A 82 -6.58 -10.04 -7.82
CA SER A 82 -6.53 -10.14 -6.35
C SER A 82 -7.26 -8.99 -5.66
N ARG A 83 -7.12 -7.75 -6.15
CA ARG A 83 -7.86 -6.58 -5.63
C ARG A 83 -9.35 -6.69 -5.92
N GLY A 84 -9.74 -7.08 -7.14
CA GLY A 84 -11.13 -7.27 -7.52
C GLY A 84 -11.82 -8.36 -6.70
N THR A 85 -11.19 -9.52 -6.53
CA THR A 85 -11.72 -10.60 -5.70
C THR A 85 -11.74 -10.23 -4.22
N GLY A 86 -10.75 -9.48 -3.73
CA GLY A 86 -10.75 -8.96 -2.36
C GLY A 86 -11.89 -7.97 -2.11
N PHE A 87 -12.19 -7.11 -3.07
CA PHE A 87 -13.33 -6.22 -3.00
C PHE A 87 -14.66 -7.00 -3.01
N LEU A 88 -14.82 -7.96 -3.93
CA LEU A 88 -16.00 -8.84 -3.98
C LEU A 88 -16.20 -9.61 -2.66
N ARG A 89 -15.10 -10.10 -2.05
CA ARG A 89 -15.16 -10.71 -0.71
C ARG A 89 -15.79 -9.78 0.32
N THR A 90 -15.37 -8.50 0.32
CA THR A 90 -15.90 -7.50 1.25
C THR A 90 -17.39 -7.25 1.00
N LEU A 91 -17.84 -7.15 -0.27
CA LEU A 91 -19.25 -7.00 -0.59
C LEU A 91 -20.10 -8.16 -0.09
N VAL A 92 -19.66 -9.41 -0.33
CA VAL A 92 -20.40 -10.60 0.10
C VAL A 92 -20.44 -10.72 1.63
N LEU A 93 -19.33 -10.41 2.32
CA LEU A 93 -19.31 -10.37 3.79
C LEU A 93 -20.24 -9.30 4.35
N THR A 94 -20.24 -8.11 3.76
CA THR A 94 -21.12 -7.01 4.16
C THR A 94 -22.59 -7.38 3.95
N ALA A 95 -22.92 -8.05 2.84
CA ALA A 95 -24.26 -8.55 2.58
C ALA A 95 -24.69 -9.66 3.55
N ALA A 96 -23.75 -10.50 4.00
CA ALA A 96 -24.01 -11.61 4.92
C ALA A 96 -24.21 -11.15 6.38
N LEU A 97 -23.42 -10.17 6.82
CA LEU A 97 -23.34 -9.79 8.24
C LEU A 97 -24.01 -8.43 8.55
N GLY A 98 -24.26 -7.62 7.53
CA GLY A 98 -24.82 -6.28 7.65
C GLY A 98 -23.86 -5.25 8.24
N GLY A 99 -24.32 -4.00 8.31
CA GLY A 99 -23.58 -2.88 8.90
C GLY A 99 -23.88 -2.63 10.39
N ALA A 100 -24.48 -3.63 11.07
CA ALA A 100 -24.81 -3.57 12.48
C ALA A 100 -23.76 -4.30 13.34
N LEU A 101 -24.02 -4.44 14.64
CA LEU A 101 -23.10 -4.99 15.65
C LEU A 101 -22.41 -6.31 15.27
N VAL A 102 -23.08 -7.22 14.53
CA VAL A 102 -22.47 -8.49 14.10
C VAL A 102 -21.37 -8.26 13.06
N GLY A 103 -21.62 -7.42 12.06
CA GLY A 103 -20.62 -7.02 11.07
C GLY A 103 -19.46 -6.26 11.68
N ASP A 104 -19.76 -5.42 12.67
CA ASP A 104 -18.75 -4.68 13.43
C ASP A 104 -17.89 -5.61 14.29
N ALA A 105 -18.50 -6.60 14.95
CA ALA A 105 -17.80 -7.61 15.74
C ALA A 105 -16.85 -8.44 14.87
N TYR A 106 -17.33 -8.87 13.70
CA TYR A 106 -16.51 -9.60 12.73
C TYR A 106 -15.33 -8.75 12.25
N THR A 107 -15.57 -7.48 11.89
CA THR A 107 -14.52 -6.58 11.40
C THR A 107 -13.48 -6.29 12.46
N THR A 108 -13.90 -6.04 13.71
CA THR A 108 -13.02 -5.84 14.85
C THR A 108 -12.16 -7.08 15.11
N ALA A 109 -12.79 -8.27 15.11
CA ALA A 109 -12.06 -9.54 15.27
C ALA A 109 -11.06 -9.82 14.13
N GLN A 110 -11.42 -9.47 12.88
CA GLN A 110 -10.56 -9.70 11.70
C GLN A 110 -9.32 -8.79 11.68
N ILE A 111 -9.42 -7.59 12.24
CA ILE A 111 -8.30 -6.64 12.26
C ILE A 111 -7.23 -7.03 13.27
N LEU A 112 -7.59 -7.65 14.40
CA LEU A 112 -6.64 -8.03 15.45
C LEU A 112 -5.48 -8.92 14.96
N PRO A 113 -5.69 -10.00 14.19
CA PRO A 113 -4.60 -10.76 13.60
C PRO A 113 -3.68 -9.91 12.73
N GLY A 114 -4.26 -8.99 11.93
CA GLY A 114 -3.52 -8.06 11.09
C GLY A 114 -2.62 -7.12 11.90
N MET A 115 -3.14 -6.57 12.99
CA MET A 115 -2.38 -5.70 13.89
C MET A 115 -1.17 -6.41 14.50
N VAL A 116 -1.35 -7.63 15.01
CA VAL A 116 -0.27 -8.44 15.58
C VAL A 116 0.75 -8.82 14.49
N TYR A 117 0.27 -9.20 13.31
CA TYR A 117 1.14 -9.51 12.16
C TYR A 117 1.99 -8.30 11.75
N GLU A 118 1.39 -7.12 11.59
CA GLU A 118 2.10 -5.88 11.25
C GLU A 118 3.12 -5.50 12.33
N PHE A 119 2.78 -5.70 13.59
CA PHE A 119 3.68 -5.46 14.70
C PHE A 119 4.91 -6.38 14.67
N LEU A 120 4.73 -7.66 14.32
CA LEU A 120 5.80 -8.65 14.28
C LEU A 120 6.67 -8.55 13.01
N LEU A 121 6.06 -8.31 11.86
CA LEU A 121 6.71 -8.48 10.56
C LEU A 121 6.63 -7.26 9.64
N GLY A 122 5.66 -6.38 9.82
CA GLY A 122 5.31 -5.36 8.82
C GLY A 122 6.46 -4.50 8.33
N GLY A 123 7.26 -3.94 9.21
CA GLY A 123 8.42 -3.12 8.81
C GLY A 123 9.69 -3.94 8.52
N ILE A 124 9.87 -5.06 9.20
CA ILE A 124 11.11 -5.85 9.17
C ILE A 124 11.20 -6.69 7.88
N LEU A 125 10.07 -7.22 7.39
CA LEU A 125 10.03 -8.10 6.25
C LEU A 125 10.56 -7.42 4.98
N THR A 126 10.06 -6.27 4.66
CA THR A 126 10.37 -5.54 3.42
C THR A 126 11.69 -4.79 3.50
N SER A 127 11.99 -4.15 4.63
CA SER A 127 13.16 -3.30 4.79
C SER A 127 14.46 -4.05 5.10
N VAL A 128 14.36 -5.20 5.75
CA VAL A 128 15.53 -5.93 6.25
C VAL A 128 15.65 -7.33 5.67
N LEU A 129 14.58 -8.15 5.74
CA LEU A 129 14.67 -9.56 5.37
C LEU A 129 14.88 -9.77 3.87
N ILE A 130 14.18 -9.06 3.02
CA ILE A 130 14.33 -9.20 1.56
C ILE A 130 15.74 -8.83 1.10
N PRO A 131 16.32 -7.67 1.46
CA PRO A 131 17.70 -7.33 1.09
C PRO A 131 18.73 -8.34 1.60
N VAL A 132 18.56 -8.84 2.82
CA VAL A 132 19.49 -9.85 3.39
C VAL A 132 19.37 -11.18 2.64
N LEU A 133 18.16 -11.65 2.34
CA LEU A 133 17.96 -12.87 1.53
C LEU A 133 18.59 -12.74 0.14
N VAL A 134 18.44 -11.59 -0.53
CA VAL A 134 19.06 -11.31 -1.83
C VAL A 134 20.58 -11.33 -1.74
N ARG A 135 21.15 -10.69 -0.70
CA ARG A 135 22.61 -10.67 -0.46
C ARG A 135 23.15 -12.09 -0.24
N ARG A 136 22.53 -12.85 0.67
CA ARG A 136 22.93 -14.22 0.99
C ARG A 136 22.82 -15.16 -0.21
N ARG A 137 21.81 -14.96 -1.05
CA ARG A 137 21.69 -15.72 -2.30
C ARG A 137 22.87 -15.51 -3.25
N ARG A 138 23.48 -14.31 -3.25
CA ARG A 138 24.63 -13.98 -4.10
C ARG A 138 25.98 -14.37 -3.48
N SER A 139 26.08 -14.32 -2.14
CA SER A 139 27.36 -14.52 -1.43
C SER A 139 27.60 -15.95 -0.97
N ASP A 140 26.53 -16.71 -0.64
CA ASP A 140 26.66 -18.01 -0.02
C ASP A 140 26.78 -19.13 -1.09
N ALA A 141 27.65 -20.11 -0.86
CA ALA A 141 27.90 -21.23 -1.79
C ALA A 141 26.65 -22.09 -2.07
N ASP A 142 25.68 -22.11 -1.12
CA ASP A 142 24.39 -22.81 -1.24
C ASP A 142 23.27 -21.90 -1.76
N ALA A 143 23.61 -20.77 -2.38
CA ALA A 143 22.67 -19.76 -2.83
C ALA A 143 21.69 -19.31 -1.73
N GLY A 144 22.16 -19.18 -0.48
CA GLY A 144 21.42 -18.71 0.68
C GLY A 144 20.36 -19.70 1.18
N GLN A 145 20.40 -20.97 0.78
CA GLN A 145 19.39 -21.96 1.16
C GLN A 145 19.39 -22.24 2.65
N ALA A 146 20.56 -22.43 3.26
CA ALA A 146 20.67 -22.67 4.69
C ALA A 146 20.21 -21.48 5.53
N TYR A 147 20.52 -20.25 5.10
CA TYR A 147 20.05 -19.02 5.74
C TYR A 147 18.52 -18.92 5.69
N ALA A 148 17.92 -19.11 4.51
CA ALA A 148 16.47 -19.07 4.35
C ALA A 148 15.76 -20.18 5.16
N GLN A 149 16.33 -21.39 5.29
CA GLN A 149 15.80 -22.46 6.12
C GLN A 149 15.81 -22.09 7.62
N ARG A 150 16.89 -21.49 8.12
CA ARG A 150 16.97 -21.00 9.52
C ARG A 150 15.96 -19.91 9.78
N LEU A 151 15.86 -18.96 8.86
CA LEU A 151 14.91 -17.86 8.94
C LEU A 151 13.46 -18.35 8.97
N LEU A 152 13.09 -19.27 8.06
CA LEU A 152 11.75 -19.87 8.04
C LEU A 152 11.47 -20.69 9.31
N THR A 153 12.48 -21.41 9.82
CA THR A 153 12.33 -22.18 11.08
C THR A 153 12.07 -21.25 12.27
N LEU A 154 12.87 -20.20 12.40
CA LEU A 154 12.68 -19.20 13.46
C LEU A 154 11.30 -18.55 13.36
N ALA A 155 10.91 -18.15 12.13
CA ALA A 155 9.63 -17.52 11.89
C ALA A 155 8.44 -18.42 12.22
N VAL A 156 8.49 -19.70 11.85
CA VAL A 156 7.43 -20.67 12.22
C VAL A 156 7.29 -20.77 13.72
N LEU A 157 8.40 -20.86 14.45
CA LEU A 157 8.37 -20.96 15.91
C LEU A 157 7.84 -19.68 16.56
N THR A 158 8.33 -18.52 16.12
CA THR A 158 7.92 -17.23 16.68
C THR A 158 6.46 -16.89 16.33
N LEU A 159 6.02 -17.17 15.10
CA LEU A 159 4.64 -16.94 14.68
C LEU A 159 3.66 -17.91 15.37
N ALA A 160 4.06 -19.19 15.53
CA ALA A 160 3.23 -20.16 16.26
C ALA A 160 3.09 -19.76 17.75
N ALA A 161 4.20 -19.38 18.39
CA ALA A 161 4.17 -18.89 19.76
C ALA A 161 3.34 -17.59 19.89
N ALA A 162 3.50 -16.66 18.97
CA ALA A 162 2.73 -15.41 18.95
C ALA A 162 1.24 -15.66 18.71
N ALA A 163 0.88 -16.55 17.79
CA ALA A 163 -0.51 -16.93 17.53
C ALA A 163 -1.14 -17.59 18.77
N LEU A 164 -0.43 -18.53 19.41
CA LEU A 164 -0.90 -19.18 20.64
C LEU A 164 -1.08 -18.15 21.76
N LEU A 165 -0.09 -17.29 21.98
CA LEU A 165 -0.17 -16.23 22.98
C LEU A 165 -1.34 -15.28 22.70
N ALA A 166 -1.53 -14.87 21.45
CA ALA A 166 -2.64 -14.02 21.05
C ALA A 166 -3.99 -14.67 21.30
N VAL A 167 -4.15 -15.97 21.01
CA VAL A 167 -5.40 -16.72 21.30
C VAL A 167 -5.68 -16.79 22.81
N VAL A 168 -4.65 -17.03 23.63
CA VAL A 168 -4.77 -17.02 25.10
C VAL A 168 -5.14 -15.63 25.60
N CYS A 169 -4.49 -14.58 25.05
CA CYS A 169 -4.74 -13.19 25.39
C CYS A 169 -5.93 -12.56 24.62
N ALA A 170 -6.72 -13.35 23.89
CA ALA A 170 -7.84 -12.82 23.10
C ALA A 170 -8.78 -11.91 23.89
N PRO A 171 -9.21 -12.24 25.14
CA PRO A 171 -10.06 -11.34 25.93
C PRO A 171 -9.42 -9.96 26.18
N VAL A 172 -8.12 -9.91 26.42
CA VAL A 172 -7.38 -8.65 26.62
C VAL A 172 -7.27 -7.87 25.32
N LEU A 173 -6.96 -8.54 24.21
CA LEU A 173 -6.88 -7.90 22.89
C LEU A 173 -8.23 -7.32 22.46
N THR A 174 -9.31 -8.06 22.71
CA THR A 174 -10.67 -7.62 22.39
C THR A 174 -11.12 -6.46 23.26
N SER A 175 -10.83 -6.45 24.58
CA SER A 175 -11.17 -5.32 25.46
C SER A 175 -10.44 -4.03 25.09
N LEU A 176 -9.26 -4.13 24.47
CA LEU A 176 -8.55 -2.95 23.95
C LEU A 176 -9.19 -2.39 22.68
N ALA A 177 -9.65 -3.25 21.78
CA ALA A 177 -10.21 -2.86 20.48
C ALA A 177 -11.73 -2.66 20.51
N ALA A 178 -12.46 -3.44 21.32
CA ALA A 178 -13.89 -3.35 21.52
C ALA A 178 -14.17 -2.76 22.90
N SER A 179 -14.95 -1.67 22.95
CA SER A 179 -15.27 -1.02 24.22
C SER A 179 -16.25 -1.83 25.05
N ASP A 180 -16.06 -1.87 26.38
CA ASP A 180 -17.02 -2.44 27.34
C ASP A 180 -18.39 -1.75 27.25
N LYS A 181 -18.41 -0.49 26.81
CA LYS A 181 -19.65 0.26 26.57
C LYS A 181 -20.46 -0.25 25.38
N ALA A 182 -19.90 -1.08 24.51
CA ALA A 182 -20.62 -1.70 23.38
C ALA A 182 -21.57 -2.84 23.81
N GLY A 183 -21.45 -3.33 25.06
CA GLY A 183 -22.27 -4.41 25.65
C GLY A 183 -21.49 -5.72 25.77
N GLU A 184 -21.89 -6.56 26.75
CA GLU A 184 -21.22 -7.85 27.02
C GLU A 184 -21.36 -8.83 25.84
N ASP A 185 -22.55 -8.98 25.28
CA ASP A 185 -22.80 -9.88 24.15
C ASP A 185 -21.97 -9.53 22.91
N TYR A 186 -21.75 -8.23 22.66
CA TYR A 186 -20.88 -7.77 21.59
C TYR A 186 -19.43 -8.18 21.86
N GLN A 187 -18.93 -7.96 23.09
CA GLN A 187 -17.55 -8.34 23.45
C GLN A 187 -17.35 -9.85 23.42
N ASP A 188 -18.31 -10.62 23.88
CA ASP A 188 -18.27 -12.07 23.84
C ASP A 188 -18.20 -12.57 22.39
N LEU A 189 -19.00 -11.99 21.50
CA LEU A 189 -18.96 -12.30 20.07
C LEU A 189 -17.61 -11.93 19.45
N VAL A 190 -17.07 -10.73 19.72
CA VAL A 190 -15.75 -10.31 19.24
C VAL A 190 -14.68 -11.26 19.75
N THR A 191 -14.75 -11.67 21.03
CA THR A 191 -13.78 -12.59 21.65
C THR A 191 -13.86 -13.99 21.02
N ALA A 192 -15.06 -14.52 20.81
CA ALA A 192 -15.29 -15.81 20.16
C ALA A 192 -14.73 -15.82 18.73
N LEU A 193 -15.05 -14.81 17.92
CA LEU A 193 -14.53 -14.65 16.57
C LEU A 193 -13.01 -14.47 16.58
N SER A 194 -12.47 -13.67 17.50
CA SER A 194 -11.03 -13.43 17.62
C SER A 194 -10.26 -14.70 17.93
N ARG A 195 -10.75 -15.55 18.85
CA ARG A 195 -10.11 -16.85 19.16
C ARG A 195 -10.00 -17.74 17.91
N LEU A 196 -10.99 -17.73 17.02
CA LEU A 196 -10.96 -18.47 15.77
C LEU A 196 -10.04 -17.82 14.72
N MET A 197 -9.95 -16.48 14.70
CA MET A 197 -9.21 -15.75 13.67
C MET A 197 -7.74 -15.46 14.04
N LEU A 198 -7.38 -15.36 15.32
CA LEU A 198 -6.01 -15.05 15.74
C LEU A 198 -4.94 -16.04 15.21
N PRO A 199 -5.24 -17.34 14.99
CA PRO A 199 -4.29 -18.23 14.30
C PRO A 199 -3.92 -17.78 12.87
N MET A 200 -4.68 -16.86 12.26
CA MET A 200 -4.32 -16.25 10.98
C MET A 200 -2.95 -15.56 11.03
N ILE A 201 -2.48 -15.10 12.21
CA ILE A 201 -1.14 -14.52 12.41
C ILE A 201 -0.08 -15.48 11.87
N PHE A 202 -0.19 -16.76 12.23
CA PHE A 202 0.75 -17.80 11.80
C PHE A 202 0.72 -17.98 10.27
N PHE A 203 -0.45 -18.17 9.68
CA PHE A 203 -0.56 -18.43 8.25
C PHE A 203 -0.22 -17.20 7.39
N SER A 204 -0.61 -15.99 7.82
CA SER A 204 -0.25 -14.74 7.14
C SER A 204 1.25 -14.51 7.14
N GLY A 205 1.89 -14.67 8.30
CA GLY A 205 3.33 -14.53 8.42
C GLY A 205 4.10 -15.58 7.60
N LEU A 206 3.64 -16.84 7.62
CA LEU A 206 4.21 -17.91 6.82
C LEU A 206 4.07 -17.62 5.31
N SER A 207 2.88 -17.18 4.88
CA SER A 207 2.62 -16.78 3.49
C SER A 207 3.55 -15.66 3.02
N ALA A 208 3.74 -14.63 3.85
CA ALA A 208 4.61 -13.50 3.55
C ALA A 208 6.09 -13.91 3.41
N LEU A 209 6.58 -14.77 4.30
CA LEU A 209 7.96 -15.25 4.27
C LEU A 209 8.23 -16.20 3.09
N ILE A 210 7.30 -17.12 2.79
CA ILE A 210 7.41 -17.97 1.60
C ILE A 210 7.40 -17.09 0.34
N SER A 211 6.52 -16.08 0.29
CA SER A 211 6.48 -15.11 -0.82
C SER A 211 7.80 -14.37 -0.99
N ALA A 212 8.43 -13.94 0.12
CA ALA A 212 9.76 -13.31 0.08
C ALA A 212 10.83 -14.24 -0.51
N VAL A 213 10.85 -15.51 -0.10
CA VAL A 213 11.78 -16.51 -0.65
C VAL A 213 11.53 -16.76 -2.13
N LEU A 214 10.26 -16.88 -2.57
CA LEU A 214 9.89 -17.04 -3.97
C LEU A 214 10.31 -15.84 -4.82
N ASN A 215 10.05 -14.62 -4.34
CA ASN A 215 10.42 -13.37 -5.01
C ASN A 215 11.94 -13.27 -5.19
N THR A 216 12.74 -13.61 -4.17
CA THR A 216 14.21 -13.61 -4.29
C THR A 216 14.71 -14.65 -5.29
N ARG A 217 13.91 -15.66 -5.62
CA ARG A 217 14.21 -16.69 -6.62
C ARG A 217 13.62 -16.39 -8.01
N GLY A 218 13.05 -15.19 -8.20
CA GLY A 218 12.48 -14.76 -9.48
C GLY A 218 11.11 -15.36 -9.78
N HIS A 219 10.44 -15.96 -8.79
CA HIS A 219 9.13 -16.59 -8.97
C HIS A 219 8.04 -15.71 -8.36
N PHE A 220 7.57 -14.73 -9.12
CA PHE A 220 6.64 -13.69 -8.64
C PHE A 220 5.17 -14.08 -8.79
N ALA A 221 4.82 -14.97 -9.73
CA ALA A 221 3.45 -15.31 -10.03
C ALA A 221 2.72 -15.91 -8.83
N ALA A 222 3.26 -16.94 -8.18
CA ALA A 222 2.59 -17.61 -7.07
C ALA A 222 2.24 -16.66 -5.90
N PRO A 223 3.14 -15.78 -5.40
CA PRO A 223 2.80 -14.78 -4.41
C PRO A 223 1.67 -13.82 -4.80
N MET A 224 1.56 -13.47 -6.09
CA MET A 224 0.50 -12.56 -6.58
C MET A 224 -0.86 -13.23 -6.69
N TRP A 225 -0.90 -14.54 -6.98
CA TRP A 225 -2.14 -15.30 -7.13
C TRP A 225 -2.62 -15.94 -5.82
N ALA A 226 -1.74 -16.16 -4.83
CA ALA A 226 -2.10 -16.78 -3.56
C ALA A 226 -3.22 -16.06 -2.78
N PRO A 227 -3.30 -14.71 -2.71
CA PRO A 227 -4.40 -14.03 -2.02
C PRO A 227 -5.77 -14.27 -2.65
N ILE A 228 -5.82 -14.62 -3.95
CA ILE A 228 -7.08 -14.95 -4.62
C ILE A 228 -7.71 -16.22 -4.03
N LEU A 229 -6.88 -17.20 -3.66
CA LEU A 229 -7.36 -18.43 -2.99
C LEU A 229 -8.07 -18.09 -1.67
N ASN A 230 -7.48 -17.21 -0.87
CA ASN A 230 -8.11 -16.72 0.35
C ASN A 230 -9.47 -16.07 0.05
N ASN A 231 -9.50 -15.14 -0.90
CA ASN A 231 -10.71 -14.42 -1.26
C ASN A 231 -11.82 -15.38 -1.72
N VAL A 232 -11.50 -16.36 -2.56
CA VAL A 232 -12.46 -17.36 -3.06
C VAL A 232 -13.04 -18.19 -1.91
N VAL A 233 -12.21 -18.65 -0.98
CA VAL A 233 -12.66 -19.43 0.18
C VAL A 233 -13.59 -18.61 1.07
N VAL A 234 -13.24 -17.37 1.36
CA VAL A 234 -14.07 -16.50 2.20
C VAL A 234 -15.38 -16.13 1.50
N ILE A 235 -15.37 -15.87 0.17
CA ILE A 235 -16.60 -15.66 -0.62
C ILE A 235 -17.49 -16.90 -0.55
N ALA A 236 -16.93 -18.09 -0.77
CA ALA A 236 -17.67 -19.35 -0.70
C ALA A 236 -18.27 -19.57 0.69
N THR A 237 -17.50 -19.29 1.75
CA THR A 237 -17.95 -19.42 3.15
C THR A 237 -19.06 -18.43 3.49
N ALA A 238 -18.94 -17.17 3.07
CA ALA A 238 -19.96 -16.16 3.29
C ALA A 238 -21.22 -16.45 2.45
N GLY A 239 -21.07 -16.95 1.23
CA GLY A 239 -22.18 -17.43 0.40
C GLY A 239 -22.89 -18.62 1.05
N LEU A 240 -22.13 -19.58 1.61
CA LEU A 240 -22.69 -20.71 2.35
C LEU A 240 -23.43 -20.24 3.62
N TYR A 241 -22.88 -19.23 4.32
CA TYR A 241 -23.56 -18.61 5.47
C TYR A 241 -24.92 -18.04 5.06
N ILE A 242 -24.98 -17.29 3.96
CA ILE A 242 -26.25 -16.74 3.43
C ILE A 242 -27.22 -17.86 3.06
N ALA A 243 -26.73 -18.91 2.41
CA ALA A 243 -27.57 -20.03 1.97
C ALA A 243 -28.19 -20.83 3.13
N ILE A 244 -27.46 -20.99 4.26
CA ILE A 244 -27.91 -21.77 5.41
C ILE A 244 -28.73 -20.93 6.39
N PHE A 245 -28.29 -19.70 6.65
CA PHE A 245 -28.80 -18.86 7.74
C PHE A 245 -29.57 -17.62 7.28
N GLY A 246 -29.55 -17.33 5.97
CA GLY A 246 -30.12 -16.11 5.41
C GLY A 246 -29.17 -14.91 5.53
N ALA A 247 -29.60 -13.77 4.96
CA ALA A 247 -28.92 -12.49 5.04
C ALA A 247 -29.82 -11.50 5.80
N GLU A 248 -30.12 -11.82 7.05
CA GLU A 248 -30.96 -11.01 7.92
C GLU A 248 -30.13 -10.23 8.94
N ILE A 249 -30.63 -9.07 9.37
CA ILE A 249 -30.04 -8.30 10.46
C ILE A 249 -30.29 -9.06 11.77
N ILE A 250 -29.21 -9.57 12.35
CA ILE A 250 -29.26 -10.29 13.63
C ILE A 250 -28.48 -9.55 14.70
N ARG A 251 -28.87 -9.75 15.95
CA ARG A 251 -28.16 -9.22 17.12
C ARG A 251 -27.05 -10.19 17.56
N PRO A 252 -26.02 -9.71 18.30
CA PRO A 252 -24.94 -10.55 18.81
C PRO A 252 -25.42 -11.79 19.58
N GLU A 253 -26.49 -11.67 20.37
CA GLU A 253 -27.07 -12.76 21.18
C GLU A 253 -27.62 -13.92 20.31
N ALA A 254 -28.02 -13.62 19.06
CA ALA A 254 -28.54 -14.60 18.11
C ALA A 254 -27.44 -15.33 17.31
N MET A 255 -26.15 -14.96 17.53
CA MET A 255 -25.00 -15.61 16.89
C MET A 255 -24.68 -16.94 17.55
N THR A 256 -25.27 -17.99 17.03
CA THR A 256 -25.02 -19.37 17.49
C THR A 256 -23.58 -19.82 17.26
N PRO A 257 -23.04 -20.79 18.03
CA PRO A 257 -21.70 -21.32 17.82
C PRO A 257 -21.44 -21.81 16.38
N GLY A 258 -22.46 -22.36 15.71
CA GLY A 258 -22.35 -22.78 14.30
C GLY A 258 -22.16 -21.62 13.33
N ARG A 259 -22.85 -20.50 13.53
CA ARG A 259 -22.68 -19.28 12.74
C ARG A 259 -21.28 -18.69 12.94
N VAL A 260 -20.81 -18.60 14.19
CA VAL A 260 -19.48 -18.12 14.56
C VAL A 260 -18.39 -19.01 13.95
N LEU A 261 -18.53 -20.34 14.07
CA LEU A 261 -17.57 -21.29 13.51
C LEU A 261 -17.50 -21.20 11.98
N LEU A 262 -18.65 -21.10 11.29
CA LEU A 262 -18.69 -21.02 9.84
C LEU A 262 -17.96 -19.76 9.34
N ILE A 263 -18.29 -18.58 9.86
CA ILE A 263 -17.73 -17.32 9.35
C ILE A 263 -16.28 -17.08 9.83
N GLY A 264 -16.00 -17.31 11.11
CA GLY A 264 -14.67 -17.16 11.69
C GLY A 264 -13.70 -18.23 11.22
N GLY A 265 -14.13 -19.50 11.27
CA GLY A 265 -13.35 -20.65 10.80
C GLY A 265 -13.11 -20.63 9.30
N GLY A 266 -14.11 -20.21 8.50
CA GLY A 266 -13.96 -20.04 7.05
C GLY A 266 -12.97 -18.95 6.69
N THR A 267 -12.93 -17.86 7.44
CA THR A 267 -11.93 -16.80 7.26
C THR A 267 -10.53 -17.30 7.58
N LEU A 268 -10.35 -18.04 8.67
CA LEU A 268 -9.08 -18.71 8.99
C LEU A 268 -8.66 -19.68 7.89
N LEU A 269 -9.61 -20.53 7.42
CA LEU A 269 -9.36 -21.50 6.35
C LEU A 269 -8.86 -20.83 5.07
N GLY A 270 -9.43 -19.69 4.70
CA GLY A 270 -9.00 -18.91 3.54
C GLY A 270 -7.52 -18.52 3.62
N VAL A 271 -7.07 -17.98 4.75
CA VAL A 271 -5.67 -17.60 4.95
C VAL A 271 -4.76 -18.82 5.06
N ALA A 272 -5.23 -19.92 5.64
CA ALA A 272 -4.49 -21.18 5.69
C ALA A 272 -4.27 -21.75 4.28
N ILE A 273 -5.30 -21.79 3.44
CA ILE A 273 -5.22 -22.25 2.05
C ILE A 273 -4.29 -21.33 1.22
N GLN A 274 -4.32 -20.01 1.45
CA GLN A 274 -3.37 -19.07 0.84
C GLN A 274 -1.91 -19.46 1.15
N ALA A 275 -1.59 -19.75 2.41
CA ALA A 275 -0.23 -20.10 2.82
C ALA A 275 0.19 -21.47 2.29
N ILE A 276 -0.68 -22.48 2.38
CA ILE A 276 -0.45 -23.84 1.91
C ILE A 276 -0.31 -23.85 0.38
N GLY A 277 -1.08 -23.06 -0.34
CA GLY A 277 -1.04 -22.94 -1.80
C GLY A 277 0.29 -22.42 -2.35
N LEU A 278 1.13 -21.81 -1.52
CA LEU A 278 2.49 -21.39 -1.90
C LEU A 278 3.53 -22.52 -1.82
N LEU A 279 3.27 -23.60 -1.06
CA LEU A 279 4.24 -24.69 -0.87
C LEU A 279 4.62 -25.42 -2.15
N PRO A 280 3.70 -25.72 -3.10
CA PRO A 280 4.09 -26.32 -4.38
C PRO A 280 5.03 -25.43 -5.19
N ALA A 281 4.82 -24.10 -5.21
CA ALA A 281 5.70 -23.16 -5.88
C ALA A 281 7.09 -23.11 -5.24
N LEU A 282 7.17 -23.22 -3.91
CA LEU A 282 8.43 -23.28 -3.17
C LEU A 282 9.26 -24.52 -3.57
N ARG A 283 8.59 -25.66 -3.77
CA ARG A 283 9.24 -26.90 -4.25
C ARG A 283 9.72 -26.77 -5.70
N LYS A 284 8.92 -26.14 -6.59
CA LYS A 284 9.26 -25.92 -8.00
C LYS A 284 10.54 -25.08 -8.19
N VAL A 285 10.79 -24.10 -7.31
CA VAL A 285 12.03 -23.31 -7.35
C VAL A 285 13.23 -24.02 -6.70
N GLY A 286 13.13 -25.32 -6.41
CA GLY A 286 14.22 -26.11 -5.83
C GLY A 286 14.49 -25.85 -4.35
N PHE A 287 13.60 -25.13 -3.65
CA PHE A 287 13.76 -24.89 -2.23
C PHE A 287 13.21 -26.07 -1.44
N ARG A 288 14.12 -26.77 -0.74
CA ARG A 288 13.77 -27.85 0.19
C ARG A 288 13.78 -27.32 1.60
N TRP A 289 12.62 -27.15 2.20
CA TRP A 289 12.54 -26.73 3.59
C TRP A 289 13.01 -27.85 4.51
N ARG A 290 14.00 -27.52 5.36
CA ARG A 290 14.47 -28.36 6.47
C ARG A 290 14.53 -27.48 7.72
N PHE A 291 14.03 -28.00 8.84
CA PHE A 291 14.14 -27.29 10.11
C PHE A 291 15.60 -27.17 10.55
N ARG A 292 16.03 -25.95 10.84
CA ARG A 292 17.39 -25.65 11.31
C ARG A 292 17.30 -24.72 12.52
N PHE A 293 17.87 -25.16 13.65
CA PHE A 293 17.77 -24.47 14.94
C PHE A 293 19.02 -23.65 15.31
N ASP A 294 20.01 -23.62 14.43
CA ASP A 294 21.21 -22.80 14.61
C ASP A 294 20.93 -21.34 14.22
N PHE A 295 20.29 -20.58 15.14
CA PHE A 295 19.86 -19.19 14.91
C PHE A 295 20.98 -18.15 15.13
N ARG A 296 22.12 -18.53 15.73
CA ARG A 296 23.25 -17.60 15.97
C ARG A 296 23.81 -17.04 14.68
N SER A 297 23.77 -17.82 13.61
CA SER A 297 24.23 -17.41 12.27
C SER A 297 23.31 -16.43 11.52
N LEU A 298 22.12 -16.13 12.05
CA LEU A 298 21.18 -15.20 11.42
C LEU A 298 21.54 -13.72 11.62
N GLY A 299 22.43 -13.39 12.59
CA GLY A 299 22.77 -12.00 12.86
C GLY A 299 21.61 -11.17 13.41
N LEU A 300 20.77 -11.74 14.30
CA LEU A 300 19.54 -11.11 14.82
C LEU A 300 19.76 -9.71 15.41
N ARG A 301 20.95 -9.45 15.99
CA ARG A 301 21.30 -8.13 16.53
C ARG A 301 21.38 -7.06 15.43
N GLU A 302 21.93 -7.40 14.28
CA GLU A 302 22.00 -6.51 13.12
C GLU A 302 20.60 -6.26 12.54
N LEU A 303 19.80 -7.33 12.39
CA LEU A 303 18.41 -7.25 11.94
C LEU A 303 17.57 -6.36 12.87
N GLY A 304 17.71 -6.52 14.19
CA GLY A 304 17.00 -5.71 15.19
C GLY A 304 17.40 -4.23 15.16
N ARG A 305 18.68 -3.93 14.93
CA ARG A 305 19.15 -2.54 14.84
C ARG A 305 18.60 -1.84 13.57
N LEU A 306 18.56 -2.55 12.44
CA LEU A 306 18.03 -2.02 11.18
C LEU A 306 16.50 -1.87 11.23
N GLY A 307 15.80 -2.83 11.85
CA GLY A 307 14.34 -2.85 11.94
C GLY A 307 13.75 -2.01 13.07
N GLY A 308 14.55 -1.57 14.06
CA GLY A 308 14.03 -0.96 15.30
C GLY A 308 13.19 0.30 15.07
N TRP A 309 13.60 1.19 14.19
CA TRP A 309 12.82 2.38 13.87
C TRP A 309 11.52 2.07 13.11
N MET A 310 11.55 1.08 12.22
CA MET A 310 10.33 0.61 11.53
C MET A 310 9.36 -0.04 12.53
N PHE A 311 9.88 -0.81 13.50
CA PHE A 311 9.09 -1.34 14.60
C PHE A 311 8.43 -0.22 15.42
N CYS A 312 9.16 0.83 15.77
CA CYS A 312 8.62 2.00 16.46
C CYS A 312 7.51 2.68 15.64
N TYR A 313 7.74 2.87 14.33
CA TYR A 313 6.73 3.41 13.42
C TYR A 313 5.42 2.60 13.45
N VAL A 314 5.54 1.28 13.29
CA VAL A 314 4.40 0.36 13.31
C VAL A 314 3.71 0.37 14.67
N ALA A 315 4.47 0.27 15.78
CA ALA A 315 3.93 0.26 17.13
C ALA A 315 3.06 1.49 17.42
N VAL A 316 3.56 2.67 17.09
CA VAL A 316 2.81 3.93 17.24
C VAL A 316 1.54 3.93 16.38
N SER A 317 1.64 3.43 15.13
CA SER A 317 0.47 3.35 14.24
C SER A 317 -0.60 2.40 14.78
N GLN A 318 -0.21 1.26 15.38
CA GLN A 318 -1.14 0.30 15.97
C GLN A 318 -1.87 0.87 17.19
N VAL A 319 -1.19 1.67 18.03
CA VAL A 319 -1.87 2.39 19.12
C VAL A 319 -3.00 3.28 18.57
N GLY A 320 -2.72 4.04 17.51
CA GLY A 320 -3.76 4.86 16.86
C GLY A 320 -4.92 4.03 16.30
N LEU A 321 -4.64 2.83 15.79
CA LEU A 321 -5.66 1.93 15.25
C LEU A 321 -6.53 1.33 16.37
N ILE A 322 -5.93 0.92 17.49
CA ILE A 322 -6.65 0.43 18.69
C ILE A 322 -7.64 1.50 19.19
N VAL A 323 -7.17 2.73 19.37
CA VAL A 323 -8.04 3.83 19.83
C VAL A 323 -9.20 4.05 18.85
N LEU A 324 -8.92 4.07 17.55
CA LEU A 324 -9.93 4.25 16.52
C LEU A 324 -11.02 3.17 16.60
N PHE A 325 -10.64 1.89 16.66
CA PHE A 325 -11.61 0.78 16.73
C PHE A 325 -12.39 0.77 18.05
N ASN A 326 -11.75 1.12 19.15
CA ASN A 326 -12.42 1.28 20.44
C ASN A 326 -13.51 2.39 20.40
N LEU A 327 -13.22 3.53 19.77
CA LEU A 327 -14.20 4.61 19.61
C LEU A 327 -15.35 4.19 18.66
N LEU A 328 -15.03 3.54 17.56
CA LEU A 328 -16.04 3.07 16.60
C LEU A 328 -16.97 2.00 17.19
N SER A 329 -16.44 1.08 18.01
CA SER A 329 -17.26 0.05 18.66
C SER A 329 -18.28 0.65 19.66
N ARG A 330 -17.95 1.81 20.26
CA ARG A 330 -18.91 2.56 21.09
C ARG A 330 -20.04 3.17 20.27
N ALA A 331 -19.73 3.71 19.10
CA ALA A 331 -20.72 4.30 18.19
C ALA A 331 -21.69 3.23 17.65
N GLY A 332 -21.21 2.04 17.31
CA GLY A 332 -22.03 0.94 16.80
C GLY A 332 -23.17 0.50 17.73
N LYS A 333 -23.02 0.69 19.06
CA LYS A 333 -24.10 0.41 20.04
C LYS A 333 -25.32 1.30 19.86
N GLU A 334 -25.12 2.52 19.37
CA GLU A 334 -26.20 3.50 19.14
C GLU A 334 -26.77 3.41 17.72
N ASN A 335 -26.61 2.26 17.04
CA ASN A 335 -26.96 2.01 15.63
C ASN A 335 -26.30 2.99 14.65
N ALA A 336 -25.15 3.54 15.00
CA ALA A 336 -24.36 4.42 14.14
C ALA A 336 -23.30 3.65 13.36
N ALA A 337 -22.68 4.33 12.38
CA ALA A 337 -21.60 3.76 11.60
C ALA A 337 -20.44 3.27 12.48
N GLY A 338 -20.25 1.96 12.52
CA GLY A 338 -19.23 1.27 13.31
C GLY A 338 -18.00 0.84 12.52
N PRO A 339 -17.23 -0.11 13.05
CA PRO A 339 -16.01 -0.65 12.44
C PRO A 339 -16.18 -1.15 11.01
N LEU A 340 -17.27 -1.83 10.66
CA LEU A 340 -17.48 -2.39 9.32
C LEU A 340 -17.66 -1.29 8.28
N ILE A 341 -18.51 -0.31 8.53
CA ILE A 341 -18.76 0.82 7.60
C ILE A 341 -17.47 1.62 7.40
N TYR A 342 -16.76 1.94 8.49
CA TYR A 342 -15.46 2.59 8.40
C TYR A 342 -14.47 1.79 7.54
N ASN A 343 -14.36 0.49 7.76
CA ASN A 343 -13.45 -0.39 7.02
C ASN A 343 -13.80 -0.50 5.53
N ASN A 344 -15.08 -0.57 5.18
CA ASN A 344 -15.55 -0.58 3.80
C ASN A 344 -15.18 0.71 3.06
N VAL A 345 -15.38 1.87 3.69
CA VAL A 345 -15.00 3.16 3.12
C VAL A 345 -13.46 3.28 3.02
N PHE A 346 -12.74 2.86 4.05
CA PHE A 346 -11.27 2.86 4.03
C PHE A 346 -10.71 1.96 2.93
N LEU A 347 -11.37 0.83 2.64
CA LEU A 347 -11.01 -0.04 1.52
C LEU A 347 -11.14 0.67 0.17
N LEU A 348 -12.24 1.42 -0.06
CA LEU A 348 -12.42 2.23 -1.28
C LEU A 348 -11.30 3.27 -1.43
N LEU A 349 -10.96 3.97 -0.34
CA LEU A 349 -9.86 4.92 -0.31
C LEU A 349 -8.51 4.25 -0.64
N MET A 350 -8.25 3.07 -0.05
CA MET A 350 -7.05 2.28 -0.32
C MET A 350 -6.99 1.73 -1.74
N MET A 351 -8.12 1.43 -2.37
CA MET A 351 -8.15 1.00 -3.78
C MET A 351 -7.68 2.13 -4.71
N ALA A 352 -8.24 3.33 -4.57
CA ALA A 352 -7.84 4.49 -5.36
C ALA A 352 -6.36 4.85 -5.14
N HIS A 353 -5.93 4.92 -3.88
CA HIS A 353 -4.53 5.15 -3.50
C HIS A 353 -3.61 4.07 -4.08
N GLY A 354 -3.95 2.80 -3.92
CA GLY A 354 -3.12 1.67 -4.33
C GLY A 354 -2.97 1.52 -5.84
N ILE A 355 -3.96 1.93 -6.63
CA ILE A 355 -3.89 1.89 -8.10
C ILE A 355 -3.05 3.07 -8.61
N ILE A 356 -3.25 4.27 -8.09
CA ILE A 356 -2.68 5.50 -8.65
C ILE A 356 -1.42 5.91 -7.89
N ALA A 357 -1.52 6.21 -6.59
CA ALA A 357 -0.42 6.77 -5.83
C ALA A 357 0.74 5.78 -5.70
N VAL A 358 0.45 4.52 -5.39
CA VAL A 358 1.49 3.48 -5.27
C VAL A 358 2.19 3.26 -6.61
N SER A 359 1.48 3.33 -7.75
CA SER A 359 2.10 3.20 -9.08
C SER A 359 3.09 4.34 -9.36
N ILE A 360 2.71 5.58 -9.02
CA ILE A 360 3.57 6.76 -9.19
C ILE A 360 4.77 6.67 -8.23
N ILE A 361 4.55 6.33 -6.97
CA ILE A 361 5.62 6.16 -5.96
C ILE A 361 6.61 5.09 -6.42
N THR A 362 6.12 3.94 -6.89
CA THR A 362 6.97 2.83 -7.35
C THR A 362 7.82 3.22 -8.56
N ALA A 363 7.30 4.05 -9.46
CA ALA A 363 8.05 4.56 -10.61
C ALA A 363 9.11 5.61 -10.22
N LEU A 364 8.84 6.44 -9.21
CA LEU A 364 9.75 7.50 -8.75
C LEU A 364 10.83 6.98 -7.80
N MET A 365 10.54 5.96 -7.00
CA MET A 365 11.43 5.47 -5.94
C MET A 365 12.84 5.09 -6.43
N PRO A 366 13.02 4.29 -7.53
CA PRO A 366 14.35 3.95 -8.03
C PRO A 366 15.13 5.19 -8.49
N ARG A 367 14.46 6.17 -9.12
CA ARG A 367 15.07 7.41 -9.60
C ARG A 367 15.55 8.27 -8.44
N MET A 368 14.68 8.49 -7.43
CA MET A 368 15.04 9.23 -6.22
C MET A 368 16.17 8.57 -5.46
N SER A 369 16.17 7.23 -5.36
CA SER A 369 17.24 6.48 -4.68
C SER A 369 18.58 6.57 -5.41
N ALA A 370 18.58 6.47 -6.74
CA ALA A 370 19.79 6.64 -7.54
C ALA A 370 20.32 8.08 -7.44
N ALA A 371 19.46 9.09 -7.57
CA ALA A 371 19.84 10.50 -7.43
C ALA A 371 20.40 10.80 -6.03
N ALA A 372 19.81 10.21 -4.98
CA ALA A 372 20.30 10.35 -3.60
C ALA A 372 21.67 9.69 -3.42
N ALA A 373 21.89 8.50 -3.99
CA ALA A 373 23.17 7.80 -3.93
C ALA A 373 24.30 8.57 -4.63
N ASP A 374 23.97 9.28 -5.72
CA ASP A 374 24.91 10.14 -6.46
C ASP A 374 25.08 11.54 -5.84
N GLY A 375 24.41 11.85 -4.71
CA GLY A 375 24.44 13.16 -4.07
C GLY A 375 23.66 14.25 -4.83
N ARG A 376 22.88 13.89 -5.86
CA ARG A 376 22.07 14.81 -6.68
C ARG A 376 20.73 15.13 -6.00
N TYR A 377 20.76 15.75 -4.83
CA TYR A 377 19.58 16.03 -4.01
C TYR A 377 18.57 16.98 -4.67
N ALA A 378 19.02 17.85 -5.58
CA ALA A 378 18.14 18.71 -6.38
C ALA A 378 17.19 17.88 -7.28
N ASP A 379 17.68 16.76 -7.83
CA ASP A 379 16.88 15.84 -8.65
C ASP A 379 15.83 15.12 -7.78
N VAL A 380 16.22 14.70 -6.56
CA VAL A 380 15.28 14.14 -5.59
C VAL A 380 14.14 15.13 -5.27
N ALA A 381 14.48 16.41 -5.05
CA ALA A 381 13.50 17.46 -4.77
C ALA A 381 12.58 17.72 -5.99
N ALA A 382 13.13 17.70 -7.20
CA ALA A 382 12.38 17.88 -8.45
C ALA A 382 11.41 16.71 -8.70
N ASP A 383 11.87 15.46 -8.54
CA ASP A 383 11.04 14.26 -8.68
C ASP A 383 9.93 14.22 -7.63
N LEU A 384 10.23 14.57 -6.36
CA LEU A 384 9.25 14.69 -5.29
C LEU A 384 8.18 15.75 -5.59
N SER A 385 8.61 16.93 -6.06
CA SER A 385 7.70 18.02 -6.46
C SER A 385 6.79 17.59 -7.61
N ARG A 386 7.35 16.97 -8.65
CA ARG A 386 6.59 16.46 -9.80
C ARG A 386 5.62 15.37 -9.37
N GLY A 387 6.08 14.39 -8.58
CA GLY A 387 5.25 13.31 -8.06
C GLY A 387 4.06 13.83 -7.25
N THR A 388 4.29 14.81 -6.36
CA THR A 388 3.23 15.44 -5.54
C THR A 388 2.16 16.07 -6.41
N ARG A 389 2.55 16.84 -7.44
CA ARG A 389 1.62 17.50 -8.36
C ARG A 389 0.83 16.48 -9.19
N THR A 390 1.52 15.46 -9.72
CA THR A 390 0.89 14.41 -10.54
C THR A 390 -0.11 13.58 -9.72
N VAL A 391 0.28 13.11 -8.52
CA VAL A 391 -0.60 12.34 -7.64
C VAL A 391 -1.85 13.14 -7.28
N SER A 392 -1.69 14.43 -6.94
CA SER A 392 -2.80 15.30 -6.58
C SER A 392 -3.75 15.52 -7.76
N ALA A 393 -3.21 15.79 -8.96
CA ALA A 393 -4.01 16.04 -10.14
C ALA A 393 -4.82 14.81 -10.60
N VAL A 394 -4.24 13.60 -10.45
CA VAL A 394 -4.91 12.35 -10.88
C VAL A 394 -5.90 11.82 -9.83
N LEU A 395 -5.63 12.01 -8.52
CA LEU A 395 -6.53 11.55 -7.46
C LEU A 395 -7.69 12.51 -7.19
N ALA A 396 -7.56 13.81 -7.50
CA ALA A 396 -8.60 14.79 -7.23
C ALA A 396 -9.97 14.46 -7.87
N PRO A 397 -10.08 14.07 -9.15
CA PRO A 397 -11.39 13.71 -9.72
C PRO A 397 -12.00 12.49 -9.04
N ILE A 398 -11.20 11.53 -8.55
CA ILE A 398 -11.70 10.38 -7.80
C ILE A 398 -12.22 10.82 -6.43
N ALA A 399 -11.51 11.74 -5.76
CA ALA A 399 -11.99 12.33 -4.51
C ALA A 399 -13.33 13.07 -4.73
N VAL A 400 -13.49 13.79 -5.84
CA VAL A 400 -14.77 14.42 -6.20
C VAL A 400 -15.85 13.37 -6.44
N CYS A 401 -15.55 12.29 -7.16
CA CYS A 401 -16.51 11.19 -7.34
C CYS A 401 -16.92 10.57 -5.99
N TYR A 402 -15.98 10.34 -5.08
CA TYR A 402 -16.30 9.82 -3.75
C TYR A 402 -17.15 10.79 -2.92
N ALA A 403 -16.95 12.10 -3.07
CA ALA A 403 -17.74 13.10 -2.35
C ALA A 403 -19.14 13.28 -2.94
N VAL A 404 -19.25 13.45 -4.27
CA VAL A 404 -20.51 13.78 -4.94
C VAL A 404 -21.39 12.56 -5.14
N LEU A 405 -20.76 11.41 -5.45
CA LEU A 405 -21.46 10.15 -5.71
C LEU A 405 -21.46 9.21 -4.49
N ALA A 406 -21.29 9.76 -3.28
CA ALA A 406 -21.20 8.97 -2.05
C ALA A 406 -22.45 8.09 -1.84
N THR A 407 -23.66 8.65 -1.95
CA THR A 407 -24.92 7.90 -1.82
C THR A 407 -25.10 6.86 -2.92
N PRO A 408 -24.99 7.20 -4.21
CA PRO A 408 -25.05 6.17 -5.26
C PRO A 408 -24.00 5.07 -5.10
N LEU A 409 -22.77 5.39 -4.66
CA LEU A 409 -21.73 4.39 -4.39
C LEU A 409 -22.10 3.47 -3.23
N ALA A 410 -22.58 4.03 -2.11
CA ALA A 410 -22.99 3.26 -0.95
C ALA A 410 -24.14 2.29 -1.31
N VAL A 411 -25.16 2.79 -2.03
CA VAL A 411 -26.31 1.98 -2.46
C VAL A 411 -25.89 0.91 -3.46
N ALA A 412 -25.16 1.29 -4.53
CA ALA A 412 -24.82 0.35 -5.59
C ALA A 412 -23.86 -0.76 -5.13
N LEU A 413 -22.97 -0.46 -4.18
CA LEU A 413 -21.94 -1.40 -3.75
C LEU A 413 -22.33 -2.22 -2.53
N PHE A 414 -23.04 -1.63 -1.55
CA PHE A 414 -23.20 -2.25 -0.24
C PHE A 414 -24.64 -2.57 0.14
N ARG A 415 -25.67 -1.92 -0.43
CA ARG A 415 -27.05 -2.12 -0.05
C ARG A 415 -27.61 -3.46 -0.57
N TYR A 416 -27.13 -4.56 0.01
CA TYR A 416 -27.56 -5.94 -0.28
C TYR A 416 -27.69 -6.75 1.03
N GLY A 417 -28.63 -7.71 1.04
CA GLY A 417 -28.79 -8.63 2.14
C GLY A 417 -29.07 -7.92 3.47
N ALA A 418 -28.25 -8.15 4.46
CA ALA A 418 -28.37 -7.57 5.80
C ALA A 418 -27.92 -6.09 5.92
N PHE A 419 -27.49 -5.44 4.83
CA PHE A 419 -27.05 -4.04 4.85
C PHE A 419 -28.22 -3.10 4.56
N SER A 420 -28.68 -2.35 5.57
CA SER A 420 -29.89 -1.52 5.53
C SER A 420 -29.71 -0.20 4.77
N ASP A 421 -30.83 0.50 4.52
CA ASP A 421 -30.83 1.87 3.96
C ASP A 421 -30.12 2.87 4.90
N GLU A 422 -30.27 2.72 6.21
CA GLU A 422 -29.59 3.53 7.22
C GLU A 422 -28.06 3.30 7.15
N ASN A 423 -27.62 2.06 7.05
CA ASN A 423 -26.19 1.77 6.85
C ASN A 423 -25.63 2.37 5.56
N ALA A 424 -26.44 2.43 4.48
CA ALA A 424 -26.05 3.06 3.23
C ALA A 424 -25.93 4.58 3.38
N ALA A 425 -26.82 5.21 4.11
CA ALA A 425 -26.76 6.64 4.43
C ALA A 425 -25.51 6.98 5.28
N ASP A 426 -25.24 6.20 6.32
CA ASP A 426 -24.03 6.33 7.14
C ASP A 426 -22.75 6.13 6.31
N THR A 427 -22.74 5.12 5.45
CA THR A 427 -21.61 4.87 4.52
C THR A 427 -21.38 6.06 3.60
N SER A 428 -22.47 6.69 3.11
CA SER A 428 -22.40 7.90 2.27
C SER A 428 -21.73 9.05 2.99
N LEU A 429 -22.13 9.34 4.23
CA LEU A 429 -21.52 10.40 5.05
C LEU A 429 -20.05 10.14 5.32
N VAL A 430 -19.69 8.92 5.69
CA VAL A 430 -18.30 8.53 5.95
C VAL A 430 -17.46 8.63 4.68
N LEU A 431 -17.99 8.23 3.51
CA LEU A 431 -17.30 8.29 2.22
C LEU A 431 -17.09 9.73 1.75
N LEU A 432 -18.10 10.61 1.92
CA LEU A 432 -18.00 12.04 1.64
C LEU A 432 -16.80 12.67 2.37
N LEU A 433 -16.65 12.37 3.66
CA LEU A 433 -15.56 12.93 4.47
C LEU A 433 -14.23 12.21 4.25
N ALA A 434 -14.24 10.93 3.90
CA ALA A 434 -13.05 10.18 3.49
C ALA A 434 -12.42 10.72 2.20
N ALA A 435 -13.23 11.29 1.30
CA ALA A 435 -12.75 11.92 0.07
C ALA A 435 -11.71 13.02 0.36
N LEU A 436 -11.88 13.77 1.46
CA LEU A 436 -10.95 14.80 1.90
C LEU A 436 -9.57 14.24 2.32
N ALA A 437 -9.53 12.99 2.76
CA ALA A 437 -8.30 12.34 3.21
C ALA A 437 -7.46 11.77 2.05
N LEU A 438 -8.06 11.48 0.88
CA LEU A 438 -7.43 10.72 -0.20
C LEU A 438 -6.15 11.38 -0.75
N VAL A 439 -6.23 12.66 -1.13
CA VAL A 439 -5.08 13.40 -1.68
C VAL A 439 -4.01 13.66 -0.61
N PRO A 440 -4.35 14.17 0.60
CA PRO A 440 -3.37 14.32 1.69
C PRO A 440 -2.67 13.01 2.06
N PHE A 441 -3.39 11.90 2.10
CA PHE A 441 -2.79 10.59 2.35
C PHE A 441 -1.72 10.23 1.32
N ALA A 442 -2.04 10.36 0.03
CA ALA A 442 -1.11 10.05 -1.04
C ALA A 442 0.14 10.95 -1.02
N ILE A 443 -0.02 12.24 -0.71
CA ILE A 443 1.08 13.18 -0.54
C ILE A 443 1.97 12.77 0.65
N SER A 444 1.36 12.48 1.82
CA SER A 444 2.11 12.08 3.02
C SER A 444 2.92 10.81 2.79
N GLN A 445 2.36 9.83 2.07
CA GLN A 445 3.06 8.60 1.69
C GLN A 445 4.24 8.88 0.77
N LEU A 446 4.07 9.70 -0.27
CA LEU A 446 5.15 10.06 -1.19
C LEU A 446 6.32 10.72 -0.44
N PHE A 447 6.04 11.62 0.50
CA PHE A 447 7.07 12.25 1.33
C PHE A 447 7.77 11.26 2.27
N THR A 448 7.05 10.28 2.81
CA THR A 448 7.62 9.18 3.60
C THR A 448 8.58 8.35 2.75
N PHE A 449 8.20 8.01 1.53
CA PHE A 449 9.07 7.28 0.60
C PHE A 449 10.31 8.09 0.16
N ALA A 450 10.23 9.43 0.14
CA ALA A 450 11.42 10.26 -0.10
C ALA A 450 12.47 10.11 1.01
N PHE A 451 12.07 9.97 2.29
CA PHE A 451 13.01 9.62 3.36
C PHE A 451 13.62 8.23 3.17
N TYR A 452 12.82 7.25 2.71
CA TYR A 452 13.36 5.91 2.44
C TYR A 452 14.34 5.91 1.27
N ALA A 453 14.15 6.78 0.28
CA ALA A 453 15.12 7.00 -0.80
C ALA A 453 16.45 7.58 -0.29
N LEU A 454 16.43 8.34 0.83
CA LEU A 454 17.58 8.88 1.55
C LEU A 454 18.15 7.95 2.62
N PRO A 455 17.96 6.64 2.58
CA PRO A 455 18.05 5.57 3.60
C PRO A 455 17.78 6.01 5.05
N ASP A 456 16.75 6.84 5.26
CA ASP A 456 16.37 7.32 6.59
C ASP A 456 15.01 6.75 7.02
N THR A 457 15.03 5.77 7.89
CA THR A 457 13.82 5.20 8.52
C THR A 457 13.50 5.84 9.87
N ARG A 458 14.48 6.56 10.47
CA ARG A 458 14.33 7.19 11.78
C ARG A 458 13.40 8.39 11.73
N THR A 459 13.59 9.29 10.78
CA THR A 459 12.81 10.52 10.70
C THR A 459 11.32 10.26 10.47
N PRO A 460 10.88 9.39 9.54
CA PRO A 460 9.47 9.02 9.44
C PRO A 460 8.90 8.42 10.73
N ALA A 461 9.65 7.60 11.47
CA ALA A 461 9.20 7.04 12.74
C ALA A 461 8.99 8.12 13.80
N LEU A 462 9.87 9.10 13.87
CA LEU A 462 9.74 10.24 14.80
C LEU A 462 8.60 11.19 14.41
N ILE A 463 8.37 11.42 13.11
CA ILE A 463 7.21 12.20 12.62
C ILE A 463 5.89 11.50 12.97
N ASN A 464 5.87 10.17 12.88
CA ASN A 464 4.64 9.40 13.12
C ASN A 464 4.11 9.56 14.54
N ILE A 465 4.97 9.77 15.53
CA ILE A 465 4.55 9.93 16.94
C ILE A 465 3.61 11.13 17.12
N PRO A 466 4.00 12.38 16.84
CA PRO A 466 3.11 13.54 16.99
C PRO A 466 1.94 13.51 16.01
N VAL A 467 2.10 12.93 14.83
CA VAL A 467 1.02 12.79 13.83
C VAL A 467 -0.08 11.85 14.33
N VAL A 468 0.28 10.70 14.91
CA VAL A 468 -0.69 9.77 15.49
C VAL A 468 -1.33 10.38 16.75
N ALA A 469 -0.56 11.08 17.59
CA ALA A 469 -1.10 11.78 18.75
C ALA A 469 -2.12 12.86 18.32
N LEU A 470 -1.82 13.64 17.30
CA LEU A 470 -2.75 14.62 16.72
C LEU A 470 -4.00 13.93 16.17
N ARG A 471 -3.83 12.82 15.43
CA ARG A 471 -4.95 12.04 14.90
C ARG A 471 -5.88 11.58 16.01
N ILE A 472 -5.34 10.95 17.06
CA ILE A 472 -6.10 10.48 18.22
C ILE A 472 -6.79 11.67 18.90
N GLY A 473 -6.08 12.77 19.12
CA GLY A 473 -6.65 13.97 19.75
C GLY A 473 -7.85 14.51 18.97
N VAL A 474 -7.73 14.67 17.66
CA VAL A 474 -8.86 15.13 16.81
C VAL A 474 -10.02 14.13 16.83
N GLN A 475 -9.73 12.83 16.72
CA GLN A 475 -10.76 11.78 16.73
C GLN A 475 -11.52 11.73 18.05
N VAL A 476 -10.82 11.83 19.19
CA VAL A 476 -11.46 11.88 20.52
C VAL A 476 -12.29 13.15 20.70
N VAL A 477 -11.78 14.31 20.30
CA VAL A 477 -12.51 15.58 20.39
C VAL A 477 -13.80 15.51 19.55
N LEU A 478 -13.73 15.04 18.31
CA LEU A 478 -14.90 14.91 17.45
C LEU A 478 -15.90 13.88 17.99
N PHE A 479 -15.41 12.77 18.54
CA PHE A 479 -16.25 11.74 19.14
C PHE A 479 -17.02 12.27 20.37
N VAL A 480 -16.36 13.09 21.20
CA VAL A 480 -17.00 13.66 22.41
C VAL A 480 -17.93 14.85 22.07
N ALA A 481 -17.56 15.64 21.05
CA ALA A 481 -18.29 16.86 20.70
C ALA A 481 -19.57 16.61 19.86
N PHE A 482 -19.61 15.50 19.11
CA PHE A 482 -20.71 15.21 18.18
C PHE A 482 -21.44 13.92 18.57
N ALA A 483 -22.68 13.75 18.04
CA ALA A 483 -23.45 12.53 18.25
C ALA A 483 -22.76 11.30 17.63
N ALA A 484 -23.12 10.10 18.11
CA ALA A 484 -22.54 8.82 17.68
C ALA A 484 -22.62 8.60 16.16
N HIS A 485 -23.70 9.06 15.51
CA HIS A 485 -23.84 8.97 14.03
C HIS A 485 -22.73 9.69 13.25
N PHE A 486 -22.03 10.62 13.87
CA PHE A 486 -20.91 11.33 13.25
C PHE A 486 -19.55 10.69 13.58
N ALA A 487 -19.51 9.65 14.41
CA ALA A 487 -18.26 9.09 14.91
C ALA A 487 -17.34 8.59 13.78
N ALA A 488 -17.82 7.71 12.92
CA ALA A 488 -16.99 7.15 11.82
C ALA A 488 -16.56 8.23 10.81
N ALA A 489 -17.45 9.19 10.54
CA ALA A 489 -17.17 10.36 9.72
C ALA A 489 -16.08 11.26 10.38
N GLY A 490 -16.18 11.49 11.68
CA GLY A 490 -15.17 12.20 12.48
C GLY A 490 -13.80 11.51 12.48
N MET A 491 -13.77 10.15 12.46
CA MET A 491 -12.52 9.40 12.32
C MET A 491 -11.83 9.70 10.98
N MET A 492 -12.60 9.86 9.89
CA MET A 492 -12.04 10.23 8.57
C MET A 492 -11.49 11.65 8.55
N ILE A 493 -12.13 12.61 9.26
CA ILE A 493 -11.58 13.96 9.44
C ILE A 493 -10.24 13.89 10.19
N GLY A 494 -10.17 13.13 11.29
CA GLY A 494 -8.95 12.95 12.05
C GLY A 494 -7.81 12.37 11.19
N ASN A 495 -8.13 11.42 10.32
CA ASN A 495 -7.18 10.90 9.32
C ASN A 495 -6.71 12.00 8.36
N ALA A 496 -7.64 12.77 7.76
CA ALA A 496 -7.30 13.84 6.82
C ALA A 496 -6.37 14.88 7.46
N VAL A 497 -6.70 15.36 8.66
CA VAL A 497 -5.89 16.33 9.43
C VAL A 497 -4.50 15.77 9.70
N SER A 498 -4.40 14.50 10.13
CA SER A 498 -3.12 13.86 10.41
C SER A 498 -2.26 13.70 9.18
N TYR A 499 -2.84 13.37 8.02
CA TYR A 499 -2.10 13.24 6.76
C TYR A 499 -1.57 14.59 6.25
N VAL A 500 -2.36 15.66 6.41
CA VAL A 500 -1.91 17.03 6.13
C VAL A 500 -0.74 17.39 7.03
N ALA A 501 -0.86 17.15 8.34
CA ALA A 501 0.22 17.42 9.30
C ALA A 501 1.48 16.60 8.98
N ALA A 502 1.33 15.31 8.62
CA ALA A 502 2.43 14.45 8.20
C ALA A 502 3.15 14.99 6.96
N ALA A 503 2.39 15.44 5.95
CA ALA A 503 2.95 16.02 4.73
C ALA A 503 3.74 17.31 5.03
N PHE A 504 3.20 18.19 5.87
CA PHE A 504 3.88 19.42 6.29
C PHE A 504 5.16 19.15 7.09
N ALA A 505 5.09 18.29 8.10
CA ALA A 505 6.23 17.91 8.92
C ALA A 505 7.34 17.27 8.07
N SER A 506 6.94 16.38 7.15
CA SER A 506 7.87 15.74 6.23
C SER A 506 8.53 16.75 5.28
N ALA A 507 7.75 17.65 4.68
CA ALA A 507 8.27 18.70 3.80
C ALA A 507 9.27 19.62 4.53
N TRP A 508 8.94 19.99 5.77
CA TRP A 508 9.81 20.84 6.60
C TRP A 508 11.14 20.17 6.93
N LEU A 509 11.12 18.88 7.32
CA LEU A 509 12.30 18.11 7.69
C LEU A 509 13.12 17.63 6.47
N LEU A 510 12.52 17.51 5.29
CA LEU A 510 13.24 17.19 4.05
C LEU A 510 14.01 18.40 3.51
N ARG A 511 13.47 19.62 3.69
CA ARG A 511 14.06 20.84 3.14
C ARG A 511 15.56 21.05 3.42
N PRO A 512 16.09 20.88 4.66
CA PRO A 512 17.52 21.01 4.92
C PRO A 512 18.39 19.93 4.28
N ARG A 513 17.79 18.80 3.84
CA ARG A 513 18.50 17.63 3.28
C ARG A 513 18.57 17.65 1.76
N ILE A 514 17.46 17.96 1.10
CA ILE A 514 17.34 17.92 -0.37
C ILE A 514 17.18 19.32 -0.99
N GLY A 515 17.19 20.36 -0.17
CA GLY A 515 17.03 21.73 -0.64
C GLY A 515 15.57 22.14 -0.88
N ARG A 516 15.35 23.10 -1.79
CA ARG A 516 14.00 23.63 -2.07
C ARG A 516 13.18 22.67 -2.91
N ILE A 517 12.11 22.11 -2.33
CA ILE A 517 11.17 21.18 -3.00
C ILE A 517 10.28 21.90 -4.04
N GLY A 518 10.40 23.21 -4.21
CA GLY A 518 9.52 23.96 -5.12
C GLY A 518 8.09 24.13 -4.60
N MET A 519 7.94 24.37 -3.29
CA MET A 519 6.63 24.48 -2.61
C MET A 519 5.66 25.46 -3.31
N GLY A 520 6.17 26.56 -3.87
CA GLY A 520 5.34 27.51 -4.63
C GLY A 520 4.71 26.90 -5.89
N ALA A 521 5.43 26.01 -6.59
CA ALA A 521 4.89 25.28 -7.74
C ALA A 521 3.84 24.25 -7.29
N ILE A 522 4.13 23.51 -6.21
CA ILE A 522 3.19 22.55 -5.62
C ILE A 522 1.89 23.25 -5.22
N LEU A 523 1.95 24.31 -4.42
CA LEU A 523 0.77 25.05 -3.95
C LEU A 523 -0.03 25.67 -5.10
N ARG A 524 0.66 26.19 -6.14
CA ARG A 524 -0.03 26.71 -7.35
C ARG A 524 -0.79 25.61 -8.08
N THR A 525 -0.17 24.43 -8.26
CA THR A 525 -0.86 23.28 -8.88
C THR A 525 -1.99 22.79 -7.99
N LEU A 526 -1.79 22.65 -6.69
CA LEU A 526 -2.86 22.25 -5.75
C LEU A 526 -4.03 23.25 -5.78
N GLY A 527 -3.78 24.55 -5.84
CA GLY A 527 -4.84 25.56 -5.98
C GLY A 527 -5.64 25.40 -7.28
N ARG A 528 -4.96 25.16 -8.41
CA ARG A 528 -5.64 24.90 -9.70
C ARG A 528 -6.44 23.59 -9.67
N VAL A 529 -5.85 22.53 -9.10
CA VAL A 529 -6.51 21.22 -8.90
C VAL A 529 -7.75 21.38 -8.02
N ALA A 530 -7.66 22.14 -6.92
CA ALA A 530 -8.79 22.41 -6.03
C ALA A 530 -9.91 23.18 -6.77
N LEU A 531 -9.58 24.19 -7.57
CA LEU A 531 -10.57 24.93 -8.38
C LEU A 531 -11.25 24.02 -9.42
N ALA A 532 -10.48 23.17 -10.12
CA ALA A 532 -11.04 22.21 -11.06
C ALA A 532 -11.93 21.17 -10.35
N ALA A 533 -11.51 20.70 -9.17
CA ALA A 533 -12.26 19.78 -8.34
C ALA A 533 -13.58 20.40 -7.85
N LEU A 534 -13.54 21.62 -7.33
CA LEU A 534 -14.75 22.34 -6.88
C LEU A 534 -15.72 22.59 -8.04
N GLY A 535 -15.23 23.04 -9.20
CA GLY A 535 -16.06 23.25 -10.38
C GLY A 535 -16.71 21.95 -10.87
N SER A 536 -15.94 20.85 -10.91
CA SER A 536 -16.48 19.52 -11.30
C SER A 536 -17.45 18.95 -10.26
N ALA A 537 -17.23 19.23 -8.97
CA ALA A 537 -18.15 18.85 -7.89
C ALA A 537 -19.49 19.58 -8.02
N LEU A 538 -19.48 20.89 -8.26
CA LEU A 538 -20.71 21.68 -8.44
C LEU A 538 -21.53 21.20 -9.64
N VAL A 539 -20.88 20.96 -10.78
CA VAL A 539 -21.57 20.43 -11.98
C VAL A 539 -22.05 19.00 -11.73
N GLY A 540 -21.26 18.17 -11.07
CA GLY A 540 -21.63 16.80 -10.70
C GLY A 540 -22.85 16.77 -9.78
N LEU A 541 -22.87 17.60 -8.71
CA LEU A 541 -24.01 17.73 -7.80
C LEU A 541 -25.27 18.18 -8.55
N LEU A 542 -25.16 19.20 -9.42
CA LEU A 542 -26.29 19.67 -10.23
C LEU A 542 -26.87 18.52 -11.06
N VAL A 543 -26.03 17.78 -11.78
CA VAL A 543 -26.47 16.67 -12.64
C VAL A 543 -27.09 15.53 -11.83
N VAL A 544 -26.46 15.13 -10.71
CA VAL A 544 -26.99 14.06 -9.86
C VAL A 544 -28.35 14.42 -9.27
N ASN A 545 -28.54 15.67 -8.85
CA ASN A 545 -29.83 16.15 -8.32
C ASN A 545 -30.94 16.25 -9.40
N LEU A 546 -30.56 16.35 -10.69
CA LEU A 546 -31.52 16.32 -11.80
C LEU A 546 -31.90 14.89 -12.22
N LEU A 547 -31.12 13.89 -11.81
CA LEU A 547 -31.40 12.48 -12.09
C LEU A 547 -32.42 11.90 -11.12
N PRO A 548 -33.22 10.90 -11.54
CA PRO A 548 -34.18 10.27 -10.65
C PRO A 548 -33.48 9.49 -9.53
N GLY A 549 -34.11 9.49 -8.32
CA GLY A 549 -33.64 8.71 -7.17
C GLY A 549 -33.62 9.48 -5.84
N GLY A 550 -33.40 10.79 -5.84
CA GLY A 550 -33.34 11.59 -4.60
C GLY A 550 -32.32 11.05 -3.58
N ASP A 551 -32.64 11.14 -2.30
CA ASP A 551 -31.76 10.71 -1.19
C ASP A 551 -31.71 9.18 -1.00
N THR A 552 -32.68 8.42 -1.52
CA THR A 552 -32.76 6.97 -1.42
C THR A 552 -32.97 6.32 -2.79
N PRO A 553 -31.99 6.38 -3.70
CA PRO A 553 -32.15 5.83 -5.03
C PRO A 553 -32.31 4.30 -4.99
N SER A 554 -33.10 3.74 -5.90
CA SER A 554 -33.06 2.31 -6.16
C SER A 554 -31.70 1.91 -6.72
N TRP A 555 -31.37 0.62 -6.72
CA TRP A 555 -30.08 0.15 -7.26
C TRP A 555 -29.84 0.60 -8.70
N ALA A 556 -30.85 0.47 -9.58
CA ALA A 556 -30.73 0.89 -10.98
C ALA A 556 -30.50 2.41 -11.11
N GLN A 557 -31.21 3.22 -10.32
CA GLN A 557 -31.03 4.67 -10.28
C GLN A 557 -29.63 5.04 -9.76
N ALA A 558 -29.14 4.38 -8.72
CA ALA A 558 -27.80 4.56 -8.22
C ALA A 558 -26.72 4.27 -9.29
N VAL A 559 -26.89 3.18 -10.05
CA VAL A 559 -25.98 2.85 -11.16
C VAL A 559 -26.03 3.92 -12.27
N ILE A 560 -27.22 4.41 -12.62
CA ILE A 560 -27.38 5.50 -13.61
C ILE A 560 -26.68 6.77 -13.10
N GLN A 561 -26.90 7.15 -11.84
CA GLN A 561 -26.24 8.31 -11.22
C GLN A 561 -24.72 8.15 -11.20
N LEU A 562 -24.20 6.94 -10.92
CA LEU A 562 -22.77 6.65 -10.96
C LEU A 562 -22.16 6.80 -12.35
N VAL A 563 -22.80 6.26 -13.37
CA VAL A 563 -22.29 6.30 -14.75
C VAL A 563 -22.35 7.73 -15.29
N ILE A 564 -23.51 8.37 -15.22
CA ILE A 564 -23.68 9.73 -15.75
C ILE A 564 -22.88 10.73 -14.92
N GLY A 565 -23.02 10.69 -13.60
CA GLY A 565 -22.30 11.57 -12.69
C GLY A 565 -20.79 11.42 -12.81
N GLY A 566 -20.29 10.18 -12.89
CA GLY A 566 -18.86 9.91 -13.07
C GLY A 566 -18.30 10.45 -14.39
N VAL A 567 -19.03 10.27 -15.50
CA VAL A 567 -18.65 10.82 -16.81
C VAL A 567 -18.67 12.34 -16.80
N VAL A 568 -19.70 12.95 -16.22
CA VAL A 568 -19.82 14.41 -16.11
C VAL A 568 -18.73 15.00 -15.23
N ILE A 569 -18.49 14.43 -14.03
CA ILE A 569 -17.43 14.88 -13.13
C ILE A 569 -16.07 14.74 -13.79
N GLY A 570 -15.77 13.57 -14.39
CA GLY A 570 -14.51 13.32 -15.07
C GLY A 570 -14.30 14.26 -16.26
N GLY A 571 -15.31 14.40 -17.13
CA GLY A 571 -15.25 15.29 -18.29
C GLY A 571 -15.10 16.77 -17.91
N THR A 572 -15.88 17.24 -16.93
CA THR A 572 -15.78 18.62 -16.44
C THR A 572 -14.43 18.89 -15.79
N TYR A 573 -13.94 17.93 -14.97
CA TYR A 573 -12.62 18.05 -14.34
C TYR A 573 -11.51 18.15 -15.41
N LEU A 574 -11.52 17.27 -16.40
CA LEU A 574 -10.53 17.30 -17.49
C LEU A 574 -10.62 18.61 -18.29
N GLY A 575 -11.82 19.10 -18.59
CA GLY A 575 -12.03 20.38 -19.25
C GLY A 575 -11.48 21.55 -18.44
N LEU A 576 -11.80 21.63 -17.14
CA LEU A 576 -11.29 22.67 -16.25
C LEU A 576 -9.78 22.54 -16.02
N ALA A 577 -9.24 21.33 -15.93
CA ALA A 577 -7.81 21.09 -15.76
C ALA A 577 -7.01 21.59 -16.99
N THR A 578 -7.54 21.40 -18.21
CA THR A 578 -6.92 21.94 -19.44
C THR A 578 -7.03 23.46 -19.50
N LEU A 579 -8.18 24.03 -19.14
CA LEU A 579 -8.40 25.47 -19.09
C LEU A 579 -7.48 26.17 -18.07
N LEU A 580 -7.31 25.57 -16.89
CA LEU A 580 -6.41 26.06 -15.83
C LEU A 580 -4.93 25.72 -16.08
N ARG A 581 -4.64 25.08 -17.22
CA ARG A 581 -3.28 24.70 -17.64
C ARG A 581 -2.56 23.87 -16.57
N ILE A 582 -3.20 22.79 -16.11
CA ILE A 582 -2.57 21.80 -15.21
C ILE A 582 -1.70 20.88 -16.09
N GLY A 583 -0.39 21.15 -16.15
CA GLY A 583 0.56 20.48 -17.04
C GLY A 583 0.59 18.96 -16.85
N GLU A 584 0.44 18.49 -15.63
CA GLU A 584 0.44 17.08 -15.25
C GLU A 584 -0.71 16.29 -15.93
N ILE A 585 -1.87 16.89 -16.08
CA ILE A 585 -3.02 16.26 -16.77
C ILE A 585 -2.80 16.28 -18.28
N THR A 586 -2.30 17.38 -18.84
CA THR A 586 -2.04 17.47 -20.29
C THR A 586 -0.96 16.48 -20.74
N GLU A 587 0.04 16.19 -19.92
CA GLU A 587 1.04 15.14 -20.17
C GLU A 587 0.39 13.74 -20.20
N VAL A 588 -0.47 13.42 -19.22
CA VAL A 588 -1.17 12.12 -19.13
C VAL A 588 -2.12 11.93 -20.32
N VAL A 589 -2.93 12.94 -20.64
CA VAL A 589 -3.85 12.90 -21.79
C VAL A 589 -3.07 12.74 -23.09
N GLY A 590 -1.94 13.45 -23.23
CA GLY A 590 -1.07 13.34 -24.40
C GLY A 590 -0.45 11.94 -24.57
N MET A 591 -0.10 11.26 -23.47
CA MET A 591 0.39 9.87 -23.51
C MET A 591 -0.71 8.89 -23.95
N VAL A 592 -1.92 9.03 -23.40
CA VAL A 592 -3.06 8.18 -23.75
C VAL A 592 -3.44 8.38 -25.21
N ARG A 593 -3.52 9.63 -25.68
CA ARG A 593 -3.85 9.94 -27.08
C ARG A 593 -2.83 9.36 -28.08
N ARG A 594 -1.54 9.35 -27.73
CA ARG A 594 -0.48 8.73 -28.54
C ARG A 594 -0.58 7.20 -28.59
N ARG A 595 -1.11 6.54 -27.55
CA ARG A 595 -1.31 5.08 -27.53
C ARG A 595 -2.56 4.63 -28.28
N ILE A 596 -3.63 5.45 -28.28
CA ILE A 596 -4.90 5.13 -28.96
C ILE A 596 -4.81 5.50 -30.45
N GLY A 597 -3.97 6.47 -30.83
CA GLY A 597 -3.75 6.90 -32.19
C GLY A 597 -2.69 6.09 -32.97
N ARG A 598 -2.23 4.99 -32.41
CA ARG A 598 -1.41 3.96 -33.04
C ARG A 598 -2.22 2.66 -33.19
#